data_de424e9f943446b563281256f0c85e96
#
_entry.id   de424e9f943446b563281256f0c85e96
#
_cell.length_a   1.000
_cell.length_b   1.000
_cell.length_c   1.000
_cell.angle_alpha   90.00
_cell.angle_beta   90.00
_cell.angle_gamma   90.00
#
_symmetry.space_group_name_H-M   'P 1'
#
loop_
_entity.id
_entity.type
_entity.pdbx_description
1 polymer ?
#
loop_
_entity_poly.entity_id
_entity_poly.type
_entity_poly.pdbx_seq_one_letter_code
_entity_poly.pdbx_strand_id
1 'polypeptide(L)' 'MSDPRLRRQITLRAAQLMYERLETEYFTAKRKAARELGLDPRYRPRDLPSNAEIRDEIQKLAD' A
#
# COMPACT_ATOMS: atom_id res chain seq x y z
N MET A 1 8.38 15.54 -3.78
CA MET A 1 8.61 14.46 -4.73
C MET A 1 8.36 13.13 -4.07
N SER A 2 7.66 12.23 -4.76
CA SER A 2 7.42 10.91 -4.21
C SER A 2 8.67 10.05 -4.32
N ASP A 3 8.96 9.31 -3.27
CA ASP A 3 10.08 8.38 -3.26
C ASP A 3 9.59 7.04 -3.83
N PRO A 4 10.14 6.59 -4.98
CA PRO A 4 9.68 5.34 -5.58
C PRO A 4 9.92 4.11 -4.70
N ARG A 5 10.96 4.14 -3.86
CA ARG A 5 11.20 3.05 -2.92
C ARG A 5 10.12 2.98 -1.86
N LEU A 6 9.72 4.13 -1.34
CA LEU A 6 8.68 4.22 -0.34
C LEU A 6 7.33 3.79 -0.92
N ARG A 7 7.03 4.26 -2.14
CA ARG A 7 5.82 3.83 -2.83
C ARG A 7 5.79 2.32 -3.00
N ARG A 8 6.93 1.72 -3.35
CA ARG A 8 7.03 0.27 -3.50
C ARG A 8 6.78 -0.44 -2.17
N GLN A 9 7.35 0.07 -1.09
CA GLN A 9 7.16 -0.52 0.24
C GLN A 9 5.70 -0.44 0.68
N ILE A 10 5.05 0.69 0.42
CA ILE A 10 3.62 0.84 0.74
C ILE A 10 2.80 -0.17 -0.07
N THR A 11 3.12 -0.31 -1.36
CA THR A 11 2.42 -1.24 -2.23
C THR A 11 2.51 -2.68 -1.71
N LEU A 12 3.72 -3.11 -1.36
CA LEU A 12 3.94 -4.46 -0.87
C LEU A 12 3.24 -4.70 0.46
N ARG A 13 3.32 -3.74 1.37
CA ARG A 13 2.68 -3.90 2.69
C ARG A 13 1.17 -3.85 2.57
N ALA A 14 0.62 -2.95 1.76
CA ALA A 14 -0.81 -2.87 1.56
C ALA A 14 -1.34 -4.16 0.92
N ALA A 15 -0.61 -4.69 -0.07
CA ALA A 15 -0.99 -5.96 -0.71
C ALA A 15 -1.00 -7.10 0.31
N GLN A 16 -0.02 -7.15 1.19
CA GLN A 16 0.04 -8.18 2.22
C GLN A 16 -1.12 -8.06 3.19
N LEU A 17 -1.45 -6.84 3.61
CA LEU A 17 -2.57 -6.60 4.53
C LEU A 17 -3.88 -7.09 3.92
N MET A 18 -4.08 -6.85 2.62
CA MET A 18 -5.30 -7.30 1.94
C MET A 18 -5.28 -8.80 1.67
N TYR A 19 -4.13 -9.34 1.33
CA TYR A 19 -4.00 -10.78 1.08
C TYR A 19 -4.31 -11.59 2.33
N GLU A 20 -3.85 -11.11 3.49
CA GLU A 20 -4.11 -11.76 4.77
C GLU A 20 -5.46 -11.36 5.37
N ARG A 21 -6.22 -10.53 4.64
CA ARG A 21 -7.55 -10.06 5.05
C ARG A 21 -7.55 -9.25 6.34
N LEU A 22 -6.43 -8.65 6.67
CA LEU A 22 -6.35 -7.71 7.78
C LEU A 22 -7.00 -6.38 7.41
N GLU A 23 -7.01 -6.07 6.12
CA GLU A 23 -7.73 -4.94 5.55
C GLU A 23 -8.48 -5.42 4.31
N THR A 24 -9.70 -4.92 4.13
CA THR A 24 -10.55 -5.35 3.01
C THR A 24 -10.70 -4.29 1.93
N GLU A 25 -10.27 -3.05 2.21
CA GLU A 25 -10.40 -1.96 1.27
C GLU A 25 -9.02 -1.37 0.93
N TYR A 26 -8.83 -1.00 -0.33
CA TYR A 26 -7.56 -0.44 -0.77
C TYR A 26 -7.16 0.80 0.01
N PHE A 27 -8.13 1.70 0.22
CA PHE A 27 -7.85 2.96 0.89
C PHE A 27 -7.32 2.75 2.32
N THR A 28 -7.97 1.89 3.08
CA THR A 28 -7.55 1.61 4.45
C THR A 28 -6.22 0.86 4.49
N ALA A 29 -6.02 -0.06 3.54
CA ALA A 29 -4.76 -0.78 3.44
C ALA A 29 -3.60 0.17 3.16
N LYS A 30 -3.79 1.11 2.23
CA LYS A 30 -2.76 2.09 1.90
C LYS A 30 -2.40 2.96 3.10
N ARG A 31 -3.41 3.45 3.79
CA ARG A 31 -3.19 4.32 4.96
C ARG A 31 -2.50 3.59 6.09
N LYS A 32 -2.91 2.37 6.35
CA LYS A 32 -2.30 1.56 7.40
C LYS A 32 -0.85 1.25 7.06
N ALA A 33 -0.59 0.87 5.81
CA ALA A 33 0.77 0.59 5.36
C ALA A 33 1.66 1.83 5.49
N ALA A 34 1.15 2.99 5.07
CA ALA A 34 1.89 4.24 5.17
C ALA A 34 2.21 4.59 6.63
N ARG A 35 1.24 4.39 7.52
CA ARG A 35 1.43 4.65 8.94
C ARG A 35 2.48 3.72 9.54
N GLU A 36 2.44 2.45 9.20
CA GLU A 36 3.41 1.49 9.71
C GLU A 36 4.83 1.80 9.25
N LEU A 37 4.97 2.43 8.09
CA LEU A 37 6.27 2.84 7.57
C LEU A 37 6.71 4.21 8.10
N GLY A 38 5.93 4.80 9.02
CA GLY A 38 6.29 6.04 9.68
C GLY A 38 6.08 7.28 8.86
N LEU A 39 5.15 7.24 7.90
CA LEU A 39 4.90 8.38 7.04
C LEU A 39 4.08 9.45 7.73
N ASP A 40 4.36 10.71 7.35
CA ASP A 40 3.67 11.89 7.84
C ASP A 40 2.19 11.82 7.46
N PRO A 41 1.25 12.13 8.38
CA PRO A 41 -0.17 12.17 8.05
C PRO A 41 -0.54 13.22 6.99
N ARG A 42 0.38 14.15 6.66
CA ARG A 42 0.18 15.11 5.57
C ARG A 42 0.48 14.50 4.20
N TYR A 43 0.73 13.22 4.17
CA TYR A 43 1.05 12.49 2.96
C TYR A 43 -0.06 12.64 1.93
N ARG A 44 0.31 13.02 0.72
CA ARG A 44 -0.66 13.31 -0.33
C ARG A 44 -1.17 12.02 -0.99
N PRO A 45 -2.48 11.96 -1.34
CA PRO A 45 -3.03 10.76 -1.99
C PRO A 45 -2.27 10.33 -3.24
N ARG A 46 -1.72 11.30 -4.01
CA ARG A 46 -0.97 10.98 -5.24
C ARG A 46 0.35 10.26 -4.96
N ASP A 47 0.85 10.32 -3.72
CA ASP A 47 2.09 9.64 -3.35
C ASP A 47 1.83 8.20 -2.95
N LEU A 48 0.57 7.82 -2.81
CA LEU A 48 0.19 6.46 -2.50
C LEU A 48 0.10 5.63 -3.79
N PRO A 49 0.33 4.31 -3.72
CA PRO A 49 0.19 3.46 -4.89
C PRO A 49 -1.27 3.41 -5.36
N SER A 50 -1.46 3.10 -6.63
CA SER A 50 -2.79 2.92 -7.18
C SER A 50 -3.36 1.58 -6.74
N ASN A 51 -4.69 1.45 -6.83
CA ASN A 51 -5.34 0.17 -6.53
C ASN A 51 -4.83 -0.94 -7.46
N ALA A 52 -4.54 -0.60 -8.72
CA ALA A 52 -4.02 -1.58 -9.68
C ALA A 52 -2.64 -2.10 -9.27
N GLU A 53 -1.78 -1.23 -8.76
CA GLU A 53 -0.46 -1.63 -8.28
C GLU A 53 -0.59 -2.63 -7.13
N ILE A 54 -1.49 -2.36 -6.20
CA ILE A 54 -1.71 -3.25 -5.06
C ILE A 54 -2.31 -4.57 -5.52
N ARG A 55 -3.30 -4.51 -6.42
CA ARG A 55 -3.94 -5.71 -6.95
C ARG A 55 -2.91 -6.63 -7.62
N ASP A 56 -2.00 -6.05 -8.40
CA ASP A 56 -0.98 -6.83 -9.09
C ASP A 56 -0.07 -7.56 -8.09
N GLU A 57 0.27 -6.89 -6.99
CA GLU A 57 1.09 -7.52 -5.96
C GLU A 57 0.32 -8.61 -5.21
N ILE A 58 -0.98 -8.41 -4.98
CA ILE A 58 -1.81 -9.44 -4.37
C ILE A 58 -1.82 -10.70 -5.24
N GLN A 59 -1.94 -10.54 -6.55
CA GLN A 59 -1.92 -11.66 -7.48
C GLN A 59 -0.59 -12.42 -7.42
N LYS A 60 0.52 -11.71 -7.29
CA LYS A 60 1.82 -12.35 -7.13
C LYS A 60 1.92 -13.15 -5.84
N LEU A 61 1.32 -12.66 -4.77
CA LEU A 61 1.30 -13.38 -3.51
C LEU A 61 0.45 -14.65 -3.60
N ALA A 62 -0.58 -14.64 -4.44
CA ALA A 62 -1.49 -15.76 -4.61
C ALA A 62 -0.93 -16.87 -5.52
N ASP A 63 0.07 -16.56 -6.32
CA ASP A 63 0.67 -17.53 -7.26
C ASP A 63 1.56 -18.54 -6.56
#